data_4256260a243a2b198e1d1f6076607652
#
_entry.id   4256260a243a2b198e1d1f6076607652
#
_cell.length_a   1.000
_cell.length_b   1.000
_cell.length_c   1.000
_cell.angle_alpha   90.00
_cell.angle_beta   90.00
_cell.angle_gamma   90.00
#
_symmetry.space_group_name_H-M   'P 1'
#
loop_
_entity.id
_entity.type
_entity.pdbx_description
1 polymer ?
#
loop_
_entity_poly.entity_id
_entity_poly.type
_entity_poly.pdbx_seq_one_letter_code
_entity_poly.pdbx_strand_id
1 'polypeptide(L)'
;STPSNSSAASDVYKRQDRPLGIAGRVIVRSGDVFAPETMLYRSGRPVLIIPNLAIHLNREVNKGVAINNQVDLMPVADMLPEEQQSTDYFLSFLAEELAVKKEDILDFELNTYCVEEPAYVGIKETLLSSPRLDNQTSVAALLAAIVEGTRTDGINLIALFDNEEIGNTSKQGAASILLHDMVKRIYRSLGCSEEETDCAMYGGMLLSVDVAHALHPNHKEKMDITNHPVLGDGFCIKEACSQSYATDAKAIGILRQLCDQNKIAYQRFVNRSDVRGGGTLGSVASTLFPVRTVDIGIPLLSMHSARELMGRTDFDALASAVTAYFCLLYTSDAADELD
;
A
#
# COMPACT_ATOMS: atom_id res chain seq x y z
N SER A 1 15.21 18.17 6.26
CA SER A 1 15.39 16.99 5.39
C SER A 1 14.08 16.80 4.63
N THR A 2 14.11 17.08 3.35
CA THR A 2 13.00 16.76 2.44
C THR A 2 12.78 15.25 2.48
N PRO A 3 11.53 14.76 2.71
CA PRO A 3 11.22 13.37 2.49
C PRO A 3 11.63 13.00 1.06
N SER A 4 12.27 11.87 0.89
CA SER A 4 12.54 11.38 -0.46
C SER A 4 11.19 10.97 -1.08
N ASN A 5 10.59 11.87 -1.84
CA ASN A 5 9.40 11.60 -2.66
C ASN A 5 9.73 10.64 -3.83
N SER A 6 10.59 9.65 -3.57
CA SER A 6 11.12 8.81 -4.63
C SER A 6 10.10 7.80 -5.14
N SER A 7 9.18 7.35 -4.31
CA SER A 7 8.21 6.32 -4.70
C SER A 7 7.10 6.89 -5.60
N ALA A 8 6.45 7.96 -5.21
CA ALA A 8 5.39 8.57 -6.01
C ALA A 8 5.88 9.14 -7.34
N ALA A 9 7.12 9.67 -7.40
CA ALA A 9 7.70 10.22 -8.62
C ALA A 9 8.22 9.15 -9.59
N SER A 10 8.72 8.01 -9.10
CA SER A 10 9.31 6.97 -9.96
C SER A 10 8.28 6.20 -10.78
N ASP A 11 7.05 6.07 -10.29
CA ASP A 11 5.98 5.33 -10.98
C ASP A 11 5.44 6.06 -12.22
N VAL A 12 5.55 7.37 -12.29
CA VAL A 12 4.88 8.18 -13.32
C VAL A 12 5.49 7.98 -14.71
N TYR A 13 6.81 7.86 -14.85
CA TYR A 13 7.44 7.60 -16.14
C TYR A 13 7.04 6.24 -16.73
N LYS A 14 6.70 5.27 -15.90
CA LYS A 14 6.25 3.94 -16.32
C LYS A 14 4.80 3.91 -16.76
N ARG A 15 4.06 5.00 -16.57
CA ARG A 15 2.68 5.18 -17.06
C ARG A 15 2.62 5.79 -18.45
N GLN A 16 3.73 6.28 -19.00
CA GLN A 16 3.77 6.76 -20.38
C GLN A 16 3.38 5.64 -21.35
N ASP A 17 2.69 6.02 -22.42
CA ASP A 17 2.20 5.15 -23.49
C ASP A 17 1.19 4.06 -23.04
N ARG A 18 0.64 4.19 -21.81
CA ARG A 18 -0.38 3.27 -21.30
C ARG A 18 -1.75 3.92 -21.28
N PRO A 19 -2.82 3.11 -21.51
CA PRO A 19 -4.18 3.59 -21.34
C PRO A 19 -4.46 3.89 -19.86
N LEU A 20 -4.89 5.11 -19.55
CA LEU A 20 -5.13 5.58 -18.20
C LEU A 20 -6.60 5.92 -17.97
N GLY A 21 -7.12 5.51 -16.83
CA GLY A 21 -8.38 5.97 -16.27
C GLY A 21 -8.15 7.05 -15.21
N ILE A 22 -9.26 7.59 -14.70
CA ILE A 22 -9.29 8.57 -13.62
C ILE A 22 -10.16 8.01 -12.50
N ALA A 23 -9.71 8.16 -11.26
CA ALA A 23 -10.48 7.80 -10.07
C ALA A 23 -10.16 8.75 -8.91
N GLY A 24 -11.13 8.91 -8.02
CA GLY A 24 -10.98 9.71 -6.82
C GLY A 24 -12.32 10.20 -6.28
N ARG A 25 -12.33 11.38 -5.70
CA ARG A 25 -13.54 12.01 -5.14
C ARG A 25 -13.80 13.37 -5.77
N VAL A 26 -15.07 13.68 -5.91
CA VAL A 26 -15.57 14.98 -6.38
C VAL A 26 -16.46 15.55 -5.28
N ILE A 27 -16.24 16.79 -4.94
CA ILE A 27 -16.98 17.50 -3.90
C ILE A 27 -18.06 18.34 -4.56
N VAL A 28 -19.29 18.05 -4.20
CA VAL A 28 -20.48 18.67 -4.81
C VAL A 28 -21.24 19.48 -3.77
N ARG A 29 -21.82 20.58 -4.21
CA ARG A 29 -22.62 21.49 -3.37
C ARG A 29 -23.79 20.74 -2.73
N SER A 30 -23.97 20.95 -1.44
CA SER A 30 -25.14 20.54 -0.67
C SER A 30 -25.88 21.74 -0.09
N GLY A 31 -26.96 21.49 0.63
CA GLY A 31 -27.67 22.53 1.40
C GLY A 31 -26.97 22.97 2.67
N ASP A 32 -25.97 22.21 3.15
CA ASP A 32 -25.20 22.50 4.36
C ASP A 32 -23.76 22.91 3.97
N VAL A 33 -23.38 24.12 4.36
CA VAL A 33 -22.05 24.69 4.05
C VAL A 33 -20.91 23.85 4.65
N PHE A 34 -21.12 23.22 5.81
CA PHE A 34 -20.09 22.40 6.48
C PHE A 34 -20.10 20.94 6.08
N ALA A 35 -21.08 20.51 5.28
CA ALA A 35 -21.24 19.14 4.84
C ALA A 35 -21.51 19.04 3.33
N PRO A 36 -20.56 19.50 2.46
CA PRO A 36 -20.69 19.28 1.03
C PRO A 36 -20.71 17.76 0.75
N GLU A 37 -21.42 17.38 -0.30
CA GLU A 37 -21.52 15.98 -0.70
C GLU A 37 -20.21 15.50 -1.31
N THR A 38 -19.77 14.29 -0.95
CA THR A 38 -18.61 13.64 -1.55
C THR A 38 -19.07 12.50 -2.44
N MET A 39 -18.82 12.62 -3.74
CA MET A 39 -19.10 11.58 -4.72
C MET A 39 -17.81 10.86 -5.11
N LEU A 40 -17.82 9.53 -5.10
CA LEU A 40 -16.70 8.73 -5.62
C LEU A 40 -16.84 8.58 -7.12
N TYR A 41 -15.78 8.84 -7.85
CA TYR A 41 -15.71 8.70 -9.29
C TYR A 41 -14.64 7.70 -9.72
N ARG A 42 -14.96 6.88 -10.70
CA ARG A 42 -14.03 6.00 -11.41
C ARG A 42 -14.49 5.88 -12.87
N SER A 43 -13.64 6.25 -13.81
CA SER A 43 -13.98 6.23 -15.24
C SER A 43 -14.30 4.81 -15.78
N GLY A 44 -13.73 3.76 -15.17
CA GLY A 44 -13.94 2.37 -15.60
C GLY A 44 -13.42 2.05 -17.00
N ARG A 45 -12.96 3.04 -17.73
CA ARG A 45 -12.44 2.98 -19.12
C ARG A 45 -11.22 3.89 -19.26
N PRO A 46 -10.38 3.69 -20.29
CA PRO A 46 -9.30 4.63 -20.57
C PRO A 46 -9.88 5.96 -21.08
N VAL A 47 -9.49 7.05 -20.43
CA VAL A 47 -9.89 8.42 -20.78
C VAL A 47 -8.70 9.35 -20.98
N LEU A 48 -7.50 8.89 -20.62
CA LEU A 48 -6.24 9.65 -20.73
C LEU A 48 -5.12 8.79 -21.28
N ILE A 49 -4.13 9.43 -21.84
CA ILE A 49 -2.82 8.86 -22.17
C ILE A 49 -1.73 9.91 -21.98
N ILE A 50 -0.54 9.50 -21.52
CA ILE A 50 0.66 10.33 -21.45
C ILE A 50 1.59 9.88 -22.58
N PRO A 51 1.60 10.53 -23.74
CA PRO A 51 2.41 10.10 -24.87
C PRO A 51 3.90 10.42 -24.63
N ASN A 52 4.77 9.46 -24.89
CA ASN A 52 6.20 9.67 -24.89
C ASN A 52 6.66 10.25 -26.23
N LEU A 53 7.84 10.87 -26.26
CA LEU A 53 8.46 11.30 -27.51
C LEU A 53 8.90 10.09 -28.33
N ALA A 54 8.64 10.14 -29.63
CA ALA A 54 9.19 9.15 -30.56
C ALA A 54 10.72 9.14 -30.52
N ILE A 55 11.34 7.97 -30.66
CA ILE A 55 12.80 7.83 -30.63
C ILE A 55 13.53 8.73 -31.63
N HIS A 56 12.87 9.08 -32.73
CA HIS A 56 13.40 10.01 -33.74
C HIS A 56 13.64 11.41 -33.20
N LEU A 57 12.84 11.82 -32.19
CA LEU A 57 12.95 13.11 -31.51
C LEU A 57 13.75 13.02 -30.19
N ASN A 58 14.01 11.80 -29.72
CA ASN A 58 14.77 11.54 -28.49
C ASN A 58 15.68 10.33 -28.67
N ARG A 59 16.82 10.52 -29.34
CA ARG A 59 17.77 9.44 -29.66
C ARG A 59 18.54 8.90 -28.46
N GLU A 60 18.50 9.61 -27.32
CA GLU A 60 19.16 9.22 -26.07
C GLU A 60 18.28 8.38 -25.16
N VAL A 61 17.04 8.03 -25.56
CA VAL A 61 16.06 7.32 -24.73
C VAL A 61 16.62 6.04 -24.10
N ASN A 62 17.46 5.30 -24.83
CA ASN A 62 18.09 4.07 -24.34
C ASN A 62 19.19 4.28 -23.29
N LYS A 63 19.67 5.52 -23.11
CA LYS A 63 20.63 5.89 -22.07
C LYS A 63 19.98 6.38 -20.79
N GLY A 64 18.64 6.48 -20.78
CA GLY A 64 17.85 7.05 -19.71
C GLY A 64 17.55 8.53 -19.93
N VAL A 65 16.35 8.94 -19.63
CA VAL A 65 15.88 10.33 -19.77
C VAL A 65 15.39 10.81 -18.41
N ALA A 66 15.92 11.97 -17.98
CA ALA A 66 15.40 12.66 -16.83
C ALA A 66 14.03 13.26 -17.18
N ILE A 67 12.98 12.78 -16.55
CA ILE A 67 11.61 13.25 -16.75
C ILE A 67 11.37 14.53 -15.95
N ASN A 68 10.82 15.54 -16.61
CA ASN A 68 10.29 16.72 -15.96
C ASN A 68 8.79 16.50 -15.70
N ASN A 69 8.43 16.35 -14.44
CA ASN A 69 7.05 16.05 -14.05
C ASN A 69 6.04 17.11 -14.52
N GLN A 70 6.45 18.36 -14.66
CA GLN A 70 5.57 19.44 -15.10
C GLN A 70 5.29 19.41 -16.60
N VAL A 71 6.24 18.92 -17.39
CA VAL A 71 6.18 18.99 -18.86
C VAL A 71 5.86 17.64 -19.48
N ASP A 72 6.57 16.59 -19.04
CA ASP A 72 6.53 15.27 -19.70
C ASP A 72 5.36 14.40 -19.25
N LEU A 73 4.66 14.78 -18.16
CA LEU A 73 3.63 13.98 -17.55
C LEU A 73 2.21 14.55 -17.69
N MET A 74 2.04 15.56 -18.54
CA MET A 74 0.71 16.10 -18.86
C MET A 74 -0.07 15.11 -19.71
N PRO A 75 -1.20 14.59 -19.24
CA PRO A 75 -1.99 13.62 -20.01
C PRO A 75 -2.78 14.34 -21.10
N VAL A 76 -2.93 13.66 -22.23
CA VAL A 76 -3.84 14.03 -23.30
C VAL A 76 -5.18 13.33 -23.05
N ALA A 77 -6.26 14.11 -23.05
CA ALA A 77 -7.62 13.63 -22.80
C ALA A 77 -8.42 13.47 -24.10
N ASP A 78 -8.34 14.44 -25.03
CA ASP A 78 -9.14 14.43 -26.23
C ASP A 78 -8.54 15.31 -27.34
N MET A 79 -9.11 15.19 -28.53
CA MET A 79 -8.88 16.09 -29.67
C MET A 79 -10.11 16.99 -29.83
N LEU A 80 -9.95 18.28 -29.50
CA LEU A 80 -11.04 19.25 -29.57
C LEU A 80 -10.82 20.25 -30.70
N PRO A 81 -11.88 20.64 -31.44
CA PRO A 81 -11.85 21.82 -32.28
C PRO A 81 -11.46 23.06 -31.45
N GLU A 82 -10.82 24.02 -32.08
CA GLU A 82 -10.29 25.23 -31.40
C GLU A 82 -11.41 25.98 -30.63
N GLU A 83 -12.61 26.03 -31.18
CA GLU A 83 -13.77 26.68 -30.59
C GLU A 83 -14.28 25.97 -29.30
N GLN A 84 -13.94 24.71 -29.12
CA GLN A 84 -14.33 23.88 -27.95
C GLN A 84 -13.20 23.76 -26.91
N GLN A 85 -12.02 24.28 -27.20
CA GLN A 85 -10.91 24.29 -26.26
C GLN A 85 -11.19 25.31 -25.16
N SER A 86 -11.66 24.81 -24.03
CA SER A 86 -11.92 25.62 -22.85
C SER A 86 -11.43 24.94 -21.57
N THR A 87 -11.11 25.73 -20.57
CA THR A 87 -10.76 25.25 -19.23
C THR A 87 -11.91 24.46 -18.57
N ASP A 88 -13.12 24.66 -19.06
CA ASP A 88 -14.33 24.02 -18.54
C ASP A 88 -14.63 22.65 -19.12
N TYR A 89 -13.90 22.20 -20.15
CA TYR A 89 -14.16 20.91 -20.81
C TYR A 89 -14.13 19.75 -19.83
N PHE A 90 -13.10 19.69 -18.99
CA PHE A 90 -12.95 18.61 -18.01
C PHE A 90 -14.04 18.64 -16.92
N LEU A 91 -14.43 19.83 -16.45
CA LEU A 91 -15.53 19.97 -15.50
C LEU A 91 -16.88 19.57 -16.13
N SER A 92 -17.09 19.87 -17.42
CA SER A 92 -18.29 19.45 -18.14
C SER A 92 -18.35 17.93 -18.30
N PHE A 93 -17.22 17.31 -18.59
CA PHE A 93 -17.08 15.84 -18.61
C PHE A 93 -17.42 15.21 -17.25
N LEU A 94 -16.88 15.74 -16.14
CA LEU A 94 -17.18 15.23 -14.79
C LEU A 94 -18.66 15.42 -14.43
N ALA A 95 -19.25 16.55 -14.79
CA ALA A 95 -20.65 16.85 -14.53
C ALA A 95 -21.58 15.86 -15.24
N GLU A 96 -21.27 15.52 -16.48
CA GLU A 96 -22.00 14.51 -17.26
C GLU A 96 -21.87 13.11 -16.65
N GLU A 97 -20.64 12.66 -16.34
CA GLU A 97 -20.37 11.34 -15.76
C GLU A 97 -21.03 11.16 -14.38
N LEU A 98 -21.15 12.23 -13.60
CA LEU A 98 -21.75 12.22 -12.26
C LEU A 98 -23.25 12.59 -12.24
N ALA A 99 -23.80 12.99 -13.39
CA ALA A 99 -25.17 13.48 -13.51
C ALA A 99 -25.49 14.66 -12.57
N VAL A 100 -24.53 15.59 -12.40
CA VAL A 100 -24.67 16.82 -11.61
C VAL A 100 -24.51 18.07 -12.50
N LYS A 101 -24.89 19.23 -11.97
CA LYS A 101 -24.61 20.47 -12.68
C LYS A 101 -23.14 20.86 -12.49
N LYS A 102 -22.51 21.38 -13.53
CA LYS A 102 -21.11 21.82 -13.48
C LYS A 102 -20.87 22.86 -12.37
N GLU A 103 -21.83 23.77 -12.17
CA GLU A 103 -21.77 24.83 -11.16
C GLU A 103 -21.84 24.30 -9.72
N ASP A 104 -22.29 23.05 -9.53
CA ASP A 104 -22.38 22.40 -8.23
C ASP A 104 -21.10 21.63 -7.88
N ILE A 105 -20.19 21.40 -8.82
CA ILE A 105 -18.87 20.84 -8.55
C ILE A 105 -18.01 21.93 -7.89
N LEU A 106 -17.67 21.74 -6.63
CA LEU A 106 -16.89 22.68 -5.84
C LEU A 106 -15.38 22.45 -5.97
N ASP A 107 -14.97 21.16 -5.95
CA ASP A 107 -13.56 20.74 -6.05
C ASP A 107 -13.49 19.24 -6.34
N PHE A 108 -12.27 18.74 -6.63
CA PHE A 108 -12.04 17.31 -6.82
C PHE A 108 -10.61 16.93 -6.48
N GLU A 109 -10.43 15.67 -6.04
CA GLU A 109 -9.15 15.00 -5.86
C GLU A 109 -9.16 13.75 -6.73
N LEU A 110 -8.59 13.86 -7.92
CA LEU A 110 -8.60 12.78 -8.92
C LEU A 110 -7.18 12.36 -9.29
N ASN A 111 -6.98 11.07 -9.39
CA ASN A 111 -5.71 10.46 -9.76
C ASN A 111 -5.85 9.61 -11.01
N THR A 112 -4.80 9.57 -11.81
CA THR A 112 -4.72 8.67 -12.95
C THR A 112 -4.36 7.26 -12.49
N TYR A 113 -4.94 6.24 -13.11
CA TYR A 113 -4.58 4.86 -12.87
C TYR A 113 -4.48 4.08 -14.19
N CYS A 114 -3.63 3.04 -14.22
CA CYS A 114 -3.56 2.13 -15.34
C CYS A 114 -4.81 1.24 -15.36
N VAL A 115 -5.52 1.21 -16.49
CA VAL A 115 -6.76 0.42 -16.66
C VAL A 115 -6.51 -1.02 -17.11
N GLU A 116 -5.26 -1.38 -17.39
CA GLU A 116 -4.92 -2.73 -17.84
C GLU A 116 -5.22 -3.76 -16.75
N GLU A 117 -5.95 -4.80 -17.13
CA GLU A 117 -6.36 -5.86 -16.20
C GLU A 117 -5.16 -6.69 -15.70
N PRO A 118 -5.24 -7.24 -14.47
CA PRO A 118 -4.31 -8.25 -14.00
C PRO A 118 -4.21 -9.45 -14.94
N ALA A 119 -3.03 -10.06 -15.01
CA ALA A 119 -2.82 -11.23 -15.82
C ALA A 119 -1.90 -12.25 -15.14
N TYR A 120 -2.25 -13.52 -15.23
CA TYR A 120 -1.30 -14.58 -14.94
C TYR A 120 -0.27 -14.66 -16.06
N VAL A 121 0.99 -14.78 -15.69
CA VAL A 121 2.12 -14.80 -16.62
C VAL A 121 3.09 -15.96 -16.33
N GLY A 122 3.90 -16.28 -17.31
CA GLY A 122 4.82 -17.41 -17.27
C GLY A 122 4.26 -18.64 -17.96
N ILE A 123 5.13 -19.56 -18.37
CA ILE A 123 4.76 -20.79 -19.11
C ILE A 123 3.76 -21.65 -18.32
N LYS A 124 3.87 -21.61 -16.99
CA LYS A 124 2.99 -22.37 -16.07
C LYS A 124 2.02 -21.46 -15.29
N GLU A 125 1.91 -20.19 -15.67
CA GLU A 125 1.04 -19.20 -15.01
C GLU A 125 1.24 -19.10 -13.48
N THR A 126 2.48 -19.26 -13.03
CA THR A 126 2.84 -19.22 -11.61
C THR A 126 3.04 -17.81 -11.06
N LEU A 127 3.01 -16.82 -11.94
CA LEU A 127 3.21 -15.42 -11.60
C LEU A 127 1.92 -14.62 -11.84
N LEU A 128 1.74 -13.56 -11.08
CA LEU A 128 0.69 -12.56 -11.29
C LEU A 128 1.34 -11.22 -11.63
N SER A 129 0.96 -10.63 -12.76
CA SER A 129 1.31 -9.26 -13.14
C SER A 129 0.09 -8.37 -13.01
N SER A 130 0.21 -7.33 -12.21
CA SER A 130 -0.88 -6.38 -11.95
C SER A 130 -0.32 -5.01 -11.57
N PRO A 131 -1.04 -3.92 -11.85
CA PRO A 131 -0.78 -2.67 -11.16
C PRO A 131 -1.18 -2.79 -9.68
N ARG A 132 -0.51 -2.04 -8.81
CA ARG A 132 -0.87 -1.88 -7.39
C ARG A 132 -0.91 -3.17 -6.57
N LEU A 133 -0.06 -4.16 -6.88
CA LEU A 133 0.19 -5.27 -5.94
C LEU A 133 0.69 -4.74 -4.61
N ASP A 134 1.50 -3.71 -4.67
CA ASP A 134 1.79 -2.77 -3.59
C ASP A 134 0.64 -1.74 -3.49
N ASN A 135 -0.21 -1.75 -2.45
CA ASN A 135 -0.26 -2.75 -1.37
C ASN A 135 -1.62 -3.49 -1.34
N GLN A 136 -2.27 -3.65 -2.52
CA GLN A 136 -3.58 -4.34 -2.62
C GLN A 136 -3.50 -5.82 -2.23
N THR A 137 -2.34 -6.45 -2.36
CA THR A 137 -2.12 -7.83 -1.90
C THR A 137 -2.27 -7.96 -0.38
N SER A 138 -1.66 -7.05 0.37
CA SER A 138 -1.78 -7.02 1.83
C SER A 138 -3.21 -6.70 2.26
N VAL A 139 -3.86 -5.73 1.61
CA VAL A 139 -5.28 -5.40 1.87
C VAL A 139 -6.18 -6.62 1.67
N ALA A 140 -6.00 -7.35 0.57
CA ALA A 140 -6.78 -8.55 0.29
C ALA A 140 -6.56 -9.66 1.33
N ALA A 141 -5.30 -9.89 1.73
CA ALA A 141 -4.95 -10.87 2.76
C ALA A 141 -5.54 -10.50 4.13
N LEU A 142 -5.46 -9.22 4.53
CA LEU A 142 -6.04 -8.71 5.78
C LEU A 142 -7.56 -8.83 5.80
N LEU A 143 -8.24 -8.47 4.70
CA LEU A 143 -9.70 -8.58 4.60
C LEU A 143 -10.17 -10.03 4.65
N ALA A 144 -9.50 -10.94 3.97
CA ALA A 144 -9.81 -12.37 4.05
C ALA A 144 -9.65 -12.89 5.49
N ALA A 145 -8.52 -12.57 6.12
CA ALA A 145 -8.22 -13.04 7.46
C ALA A 145 -9.16 -12.50 8.54
N ILE A 146 -9.59 -11.23 8.48
CA ILE A 146 -10.52 -10.67 9.48
C ILE A 146 -11.90 -11.31 9.40
N VAL A 147 -12.33 -11.72 8.20
CA VAL A 147 -13.61 -12.42 8.01
C VAL A 147 -13.56 -13.85 8.54
N GLU A 148 -12.42 -14.52 8.38
CA GLU A 148 -12.21 -15.90 8.83
C GLU A 148 -11.79 -16.01 10.30
N GLY A 149 -11.31 -14.93 10.90
CA GLY A 149 -10.80 -14.90 12.27
C GLY A 149 -11.86 -15.28 13.30
N THR A 150 -11.56 -16.27 14.15
CA THR A 150 -12.48 -16.83 15.15
C THR A 150 -12.01 -16.59 16.58
N ARG A 151 -11.40 -15.45 16.86
CA ARG A 151 -10.93 -15.12 18.22
C ARG A 151 -12.12 -15.04 19.20
N THR A 152 -11.99 -15.66 20.35
CA THR A 152 -12.98 -15.63 21.44
C THR A 152 -12.56 -14.75 22.61
N ASP A 153 -11.27 -14.39 22.67
CA ASP A 153 -10.65 -13.55 23.70
C ASP A 153 -9.85 -12.42 23.03
N GLY A 154 -10.15 -11.19 23.36
CA GLY A 154 -9.50 -10.03 22.79
C GLY A 154 -10.13 -9.54 21.47
N ILE A 155 -9.47 -8.63 20.78
CA ILE A 155 -9.97 -7.92 19.60
C ILE A 155 -9.02 -8.12 18.44
N ASN A 156 -9.53 -8.64 17.33
CA ASN A 156 -8.86 -8.56 16.03
C ASN A 156 -9.26 -7.24 15.35
N LEU A 157 -8.29 -6.50 14.87
CA LEU A 157 -8.49 -5.22 14.19
C LEU A 157 -7.59 -5.14 12.97
N ILE A 158 -8.12 -4.65 11.87
CA ILE A 158 -7.33 -4.22 10.71
C ILE A 158 -7.44 -2.71 10.56
N ALA A 159 -6.33 -2.06 10.20
CA ALA A 159 -6.27 -0.65 9.87
C ALA A 159 -5.68 -0.49 8.47
N LEU A 160 -6.44 0.11 7.57
CA LEU A 160 -6.02 0.40 6.20
C LEU A 160 -5.79 1.90 6.10
N PHE A 161 -4.52 2.30 5.96
CA PHE A 161 -4.13 3.70 5.91
C PHE A 161 -4.11 4.22 4.49
N ASP A 162 -4.34 5.53 4.35
CA ASP A 162 -4.10 6.28 3.12
C ASP A 162 -2.74 7.00 3.21
N ASN A 163 -2.24 7.47 2.07
CA ASN A 163 -1.02 8.27 1.96
C ASN A 163 0.29 7.58 2.44
N GLU A 164 0.35 6.26 2.43
CA GLU A 164 1.59 5.55 2.74
C GLU A 164 2.71 5.98 1.81
N GLU A 165 2.47 5.95 0.49
CA GLU A 165 3.43 6.22 -0.58
C GLU A 165 3.97 7.66 -0.60
N ILE A 166 3.32 8.59 0.08
CA ILE A 166 3.75 9.98 0.22
C ILE A 166 4.27 10.31 1.62
N GLY A 167 4.52 9.30 2.46
CA GLY A 167 5.25 9.41 3.71
C GLY A 167 4.40 9.38 4.97
N ASN A 168 3.15 8.92 4.92
CA ASN A 168 2.27 8.69 6.08
C ASN A 168 1.91 9.93 6.91
N THR A 169 2.47 11.11 6.63
CA THR A 169 2.32 12.33 7.45
C THR A 169 1.08 13.15 7.07
N SER A 170 -0.09 12.52 7.16
CA SER A 170 -1.39 13.15 6.90
C SER A 170 -2.40 12.73 7.96
N LYS A 171 -3.58 13.38 7.98
CA LYS A 171 -4.65 13.05 8.93
C LYS A 171 -5.19 11.62 8.80
N GLN A 172 -5.02 10.98 7.64
CA GLN A 172 -5.45 9.62 7.33
C GLN A 172 -4.30 8.62 7.16
N GLY A 173 -3.05 9.07 7.29
CA GLY A 173 -1.85 8.23 7.23
C GLY A 173 -1.49 7.61 8.58
N ALA A 174 -0.51 6.72 8.58
CA ALA A 174 -0.08 5.99 9.78
C ALA A 174 0.54 6.89 10.87
N ALA A 175 0.97 8.12 10.53
CA ALA A 175 1.45 9.12 11.48
C ALA A 175 0.31 9.87 12.21
N SER A 176 -0.94 9.58 11.89
CA SER A 176 -2.09 10.15 12.58
C SER A 176 -2.37 9.43 13.90
N ILE A 177 -2.79 10.17 14.92
CA ILE A 177 -3.25 9.59 16.20
C ILE A 177 -4.59 8.85 16.07
N LEU A 178 -5.22 8.87 14.90
CA LEU A 178 -6.56 8.34 14.69
C LEU A 178 -6.69 6.86 15.08
N LEU A 179 -5.71 6.02 14.73
CA LEU A 179 -5.74 4.59 15.11
C LEU A 179 -5.76 4.43 16.62
N HIS A 180 -4.87 5.11 17.33
CA HIS A 180 -4.81 5.08 18.79
C HIS A 180 -6.14 5.49 19.42
N ASP A 181 -6.71 6.61 18.98
CA ASP A 181 -7.96 7.13 19.52
C ASP A 181 -9.16 6.19 19.21
N MET A 182 -9.18 5.58 18.02
CA MET A 182 -10.22 4.63 17.66
C MET A 182 -10.14 3.37 18.52
N VAL A 183 -8.96 2.83 18.77
CA VAL A 183 -8.77 1.67 19.64
C VAL A 183 -9.21 2.00 21.07
N LYS A 184 -8.80 3.13 21.62
CA LYS A 184 -9.29 3.58 22.95
C LYS A 184 -10.81 3.72 23.02
N ARG A 185 -11.43 4.23 21.97
CA ARG A 185 -12.90 4.34 21.91
C ARG A 185 -13.58 2.97 21.87
N ILE A 186 -13.01 1.99 21.14
CA ILE A 186 -13.53 0.62 21.11
C ILE A 186 -13.50 0.02 22.53
N TYR A 187 -12.36 0.02 23.21
CA TYR A 187 -12.24 -0.52 24.56
C TYR A 187 -13.19 0.18 25.55
N ARG A 188 -13.27 1.51 25.49
CA ARG A 188 -14.21 2.27 26.32
C ARG A 188 -15.66 1.87 26.06
N SER A 189 -16.04 1.62 24.80
CA SER A 189 -17.42 1.16 24.48
C SER A 189 -17.72 -0.24 24.97
N LEU A 190 -16.68 -1.05 25.22
CA LEU A 190 -16.80 -2.38 25.83
C LEU A 190 -16.81 -2.33 27.39
N GLY A 191 -16.70 -1.14 27.97
CA GLY A 191 -16.74 -0.93 29.42
C GLY A 191 -15.39 -1.07 30.11
N CYS A 192 -14.28 -1.15 29.38
CA CYS A 192 -12.93 -1.23 29.97
C CYS A 192 -12.53 0.11 30.59
N SER A 193 -11.83 0.06 31.73
CA SER A 193 -11.16 1.21 32.35
C SER A 193 -10.00 1.68 31.48
N GLU A 194 -9.41 2.83 31.81
CA GLU A 194 -8.20 3.33 31.13
C GLU A 194 -7.02 2.39 31.35
N GLU A 195 -6.83 1.89 32.56
CA GLU A 195 -5.73 0.97 32.89
C GLU A 195 -5.87 -0.36 32.13
N GLU A 196 -7.06 -0.96 32.10
CA GLU A 196 -7.34 -2.18 31.31
C GLU A 196 -7.12 -1.95 29.81
N THR A 197 -7.50 -0.76 29.33
CA THR A 197 -7.28 -0.37 27.92
C THR A 197 -5.80 -0.27 27.59
N ASP A 198 -5.02 0.43 28.42
CA ASP A 198 -3.59 0.61 28.20
C ASP A 198 -2.84 -0.74 28.32
N CYS A 199 -3.17 -1.59 29.32
CA CYS A 199 -2.61 -2.94 29.42
C CYS A 199 -2.93 -3.78 28.18
N ALA A 200 -4.16 -3.78 27.70
CA ALA A 200 -4.55 -4.53 26.51
C ALA A 200 -3.86 -4.01 25.24
N MET A 201 -3.71 -2.70 25.12
CA MET A 201 -3.00 -2.08 23.98
C MET A 201 -1.53 -2.46 23.98
N TYR A 202 -0.81 -2.29 25.10
CA TYR A 202 0.62 -2.60 25.20
C TYR A 202 0.91 -4.10 25.18
N GLY A 203 -0.01 -4.93 25.68
CA GLY A 203 0.06 -6.39 25.61
C GLY A 203 -0.24 -6.96 24.21
N GLY A 204 -0.71 -6.14 23.30
CA GLY A 204 -1.03 -6.54 21.93
C GLY A 204 0.17 -6.84 21.06
N MET A 205 -0.10 -7.21 19.81
CA MET A 205 0.91 -7.36 18.75
C MET A 205 0.37 -6.82 17.43
N LEU A 206 1.21 -6.12 16.69
CA LEU A 206 0.92 -5.51 15.39
C LEU A 206 1.64 -6.27 14.28
N LEU A 207 0.91 -6.71 13.27
CA LEU A 207 1.49 -7.07 11.99
C LEU A 207 1.42 -5.84 11.07
N SER A 208 2.57 -5.30 10.71
CA SER A 208 2.68 -4.28 9.67
C SER A 208 2.84 -4.98 8.33
N VAL A 209 1.77 -4.98 7.54
CA VAL A 209 1.68 -5.80 6.33
C VAL A 209 1.84 -4.92 5.10
N ASP A 210 2.96 -5.07 4.44
CA ASP A 210 3.37 -4.33 3.26
C ASP A 210 4.12 -5.29 2.32
N VAL A 211 4.69 -4.82 1.22
CA VAL A 211 5.44 -5.66 0.28
C VAL A 211 6.95 -5.58 0.55
N ALA A 212 7.71 -6.48 -0.07
CA ALA A 212 9.17 -6.51 0.00
C ALA A 212 9.77 -6.61 -1.41
N HIS A 213 11.06 -6.29 -1.56
CA HIS A 213 11.75 -6.52 -2.83
C HIS A 213 12.14 -8.00 -2.98
N ALA A 214 11.82 -8.58 -4.15
CA ALA A 214 12.34 -9.89 -4.53
C ALA A 214 13.73 -9.77 -5.19
N LEU A 215 14.51 -10.83 -5.13
CA LEU A 215 15.75 -10.96 -5.86
C LEU A 215 15.50 -10.82 -7.37
N HIS A 216 16.05 -9.75 -7.95
CA HIS A 216 15.94 -9.54 -9.38
C HIS A 216 16.88 -10.49 -10.14
N PRO A 217 16.38 -11.35 -11.03
CA PRO A 217 17.19 -12.40 -11.66
C PRO A 217 18.40 -11.86 -12.46
N ASN A 218 18.26 -10.65 -13.03
CA ASN A 218 19.30 -10.00 -13.83
C ASN A 218 20.18 -9.03 -13.03
N HIS A 219 19.85 -8.75 -11.75
CA HIS A 219 20.54 -7.76 -10.91
C HIS A 219 20.69 -8.25 -9.47
N LYS A 220 21.25 -9.45 -9.33
CA LYS A 220 21.41 -10.11 -8.03
C LYS A 220 22.31 -9.31 -7.07
N GLU A 221 23.25 -8.57 -7.61
CA GLU A 221 24.17 -7.69 -6.88
C GLU A 221 23.49 -6.52 -6.16
N LYS A 222 22.21 -6.25 -6.44
CA LYS A 222 21.43 -5.17 -5.79
C LYS A 222 20.82 -5.59 -4.46
N MET A 223 20.82 -6.88 -4.15
CA MET A 223 20.23 -7.42 -2.92
C MET A 223 21.32 -7.78 -1.89
N ASP A 224 20.88 -7.98 -0.64
CA ASP A 224 21.74 -8.54 0.40
C ASP A 224 22.25 -9.91 -0.05
N ILE A 225 23.50 -10.23 0.31
CA ILE A 225 24.15 -11.46 -0.16
C ILE A 225 23.63 -12.73 0.52
N THR A 226 22.93 -12.61 1.65
CA THR A 226 22.43 -13.73 2.45
C THR A 226 20.91 -13.78 2.47
N ASN A 227 20.26 -12.65 2.71
CA ASN A 227 18.80 -12.56 2.88
C ASN A 227 18.17 -11.89 1.65
N HIS A 228 17.98 -12.67 0.62
CA HIS A 228 17.46 -12.21 -0.69
C HIS A 228 16.26 -13.07 -1.11
N PRO A 229 15.05 -12.67 -0.72
CA PRO A 229 13.84 -13.42 -1.04
C PRO A 229 13.64 -13.62 -2.53
N VAL A 230 13.11 -14.78 -2.89
CA VAL A 230 12.74 -15.13 -4.26
C VAL A 230 11.23 -15.28 -4.39
N LEU A 231 10.69 -15.11 -5.59
CA LEU A 231 9.28 -15.33 -5.86
C LEU A 231 8.93 -16.81 -5.71
N GLY A 232 7.84 -17.10 -5.02
CA GLY A 232 7.30 -18.45 -4.88
C GLY A 232 7.69 -19.19 -3.61
N ASP A 233 8.60 -18.65 -2.79
CA ASP A 233 9.07 -19.29 -1.55
C ASP A 233 8.40 -18.71 -0.29
N GLY A 234 7.27 -18.04 -0.43
CA GLY A 234 6.48 -17.50 0.66
C GLY A 234 6.72 -16.00 0.92
N PHE A 235 6.03 -15.47 1.92
CA PHE A 235 6.14 -14.06 2.28
C PHE A 235 7.45 -13.76 3.04
N CYS A 236 7.79 -12.49 3.19
CA CYS A 236 9.01 -12.02 3.85
C CYS A 236 8.72 -11.52 5.27
N ILE A 237 9.59 -11.83 6.21
CA ILE A 237 9.75 -11.12 7.48
C ILE A 237 10.85 -10.09 7.26
N LYS A 238 10.55 -8.80 7.48
CA LYS A 238 11.41 -7.66 7.13
C LYS A 238 12.13 -7.16 8.38
N GLU A 239 13.44 -6.95 8.28
CA GLU A 239 14.29 -6.47 9.37
C GLU A 239 15.18 -5.31 8.93
N ALA A 240 15.42 -4.35 9.82
CA ALA A 240 16.37 -3.27 9.59
C ALA A 240 16.98 -2.79 10.91
N CYS A 241 18.31 -2.82 11.02
CA CYS A 241 19.01 -2.25 12.18
C CYS A 241 18.78 -0.74 12.35
N SER A 242 18.43 -0.04 11.28
CA SER A 242 18.08 1.39 11.30
C SER A 242 16.67 1.69 11.83
N GLN A 243 15.90 0.65 12.21
CA GLN A 243 14.50 0.75 12.63
C GLN A 243 13.59 1.38 11.54
N SER A 244 13.96 1.27 10.27
CA SER A 244 13.06 1.57 9.16
C SER A 244 11.95 0.54 9.01
N TYR A 245 12.11 -0.63 9.65
CA TYR A 245 11.09 -1.63 9.96
C TYR A 245 11.03 -1.78 11.48
N ALA A 246 9.82 -1.86 12.05
CA ALA A 246 9.61 -1.92 13.50
C ALA A 246 9.84 -3.31 14.10
N THR A 247 10.35 -4.25 13.34
CA THR A 247 10.53 -5.64 13.69
C THR A 247 11.59 -5.84 14.78
N ASP A 248 11.27 -6.61 15.83
CA ASP A 248 12.21 -7.06 16.84
C ASP A 248 12.32 -8.60 16.87
N ALA A 249 13.34 -9.11 17.58
CA ALA A 249 13.63 -10.54 17.64
C ALA A 249 12.50 -11.36 18.30
N LYS A 250 11.78 -10.81 19.29
CA LYS A 250 10.68 -11.51 19.97
C LYS A 250 9.47 -11.63 19.04
N ALA A 251 9.13 -10.55 18.32
CA ALA A 251 8.08 -10.56 17.30
C ALA A 251 8.36 -11.57 16.19
N ILE A 252 9.61 -11.62 15.70
CA ILE A 252 10.05 -12.64 14.73
C ILE A 252 9.86 -14.04 15.31
N GLY A 253 10.28 -14.27 16.55
CA GLY A 253 10.18 -15.58 17.21
C GLY A 253 8.73 -16.06 17.28
N ILE A 254 7.79 -15.20 17.66
CA ILE A 254 6.36 -15.52 17.70
C ILE A 254 5.85 -15.87 16.30
N LEU A 255 6.12 -15.03 15.31
CA LEU A 255 5.63 -15.25 13.95
C LEU A 255 6.22 -16.52 13.32
N ARG A 256 7.49 -16.79 13.55
CA ARG A 256 8.14 -18.04 13.07
C ARG A 256 7.50 -19.28 13.68
N GLN A 257 7.28 -19.29 15.00
CA GLN A 257 6.60 -20.43 15.66
C GLN A 257 5.19 -20.63 15.06
N LEU A 258 4.46 -19.55 14.83
CA LEU A 258 3.14 -19.59 14.17
C LEU A 258 3.23 -20.22 12.78
N CYS A 259 4.18 -19.77 11.96
CA CYS A 259 4.37 -20.28 10.60
C CYS A 259 4.80 -21.76 10.61
N ASP A 260 5.76 -22.13 11.47
CA ASP A 260 6.26 -23.49 11.58
C ASP A 260 5.15 -24.47 12.01
N GLN A 261 4.33 -24.10 13.00
CA GLN A 261 3.18 -24.89 13.45
C GLN A 261 2.12 -25.10 12.36
N ASN A 262 1.91 -24.11 11.52
CA ASN A 262 0.92 -24.13 10.45
C ASN A 262 1.51 -24.52 9.08
N LYS A 263 2.82 -24.83 9.01
CA LYS A 263 3.54 -25.19 7.78
C LYS A 263 3.45 -24.11 6.69
N ILE A 264 3.50 -22.85 7.10
CA ILE A 264 3.44 -21.70 6.21
C ILE A 264 4.86 -21.30 5.80
N ALA A 265 5.07 -21.16 4.50
CA ALA A 265 6.36 -20.75 3.94
C ALA A 265 6.64 -19.26 4.19
N TYR A 266 7.85 -18.95 4.66
CA TYR A 266 8.32 -17.57 4.86
C TYR A 266 9.81 -17.43 4.57
N GLN A 267 10.23 -16.22 4.27
CA GLN A 267 11.62 -15.87 3.99
C GLN A 267 12.03 -14.67 4.88
N ARG A 268 13.32 -14.38 4.95
CA ARG A 268 13.82 -13.18 5.62
C ARG A 268 14.27 -12.16 4.58
N PHE A 269 14.00 -10.90 4.85
CA PHE A 269 14.40 -9.77 4.04
C PHE A 269 15.15 -8.74 4.87
N VAL A 270 16.33 -8.36 4.40
CA VAL A 270 17.06 -7.18 4.87
C VAL A 270 17.51 -6.37 3.66
N ASN A 271 17.58 -5.07 3.80
CA ASN A 271 18.18 -4.22 2.78
C ASN A 271 19.69 -4.47 2.72
N ARG A 272 20.27 -4.39 1.53
CA ARG A 272 21.72 -4.39 1.37
C ARG A 272 22.33 -3.26 2.21
N SER A 273 23.38 -3.53 3.00
CA SER A 273 23.88 -2.61 4.04
C SER A 273 24.42 -1.29 3.49
N ASP A 274 24.83 -1.24 2.23
CA ASP A 274 25.33 -0.05 1.53
C ASP A 274 24.26 0.68 0.71
N VAL A 275 22.99 0.21 0.75
CA VAL A 275 21.86 0.82 0.07
C VAL A 275 20.85 1.30 1.13
N ARG A 276 20.48 2.58 1.05
CA ARG A 276 19.41 3.09 1.89
C ARG A 276 18.07 2.52 1.41
N GLY A 277 17.46 1.67 2.22
CA GLY A 277 16.12 1.16 1.99
C GLY A 277 15.02 2.17 2.30
N GLY A 278 13.81 1.91 1.82
CA GLY A 278 12.58 2.56 2.30
C GLY A 278 12.25 2.18 3.74
N GLY A 279 11.29 2.86 4.33
CA GLY A 279 10.63 2.46 5.59
C GLY A 279 9.24 1.92 5.28
N THR A 280 8.56 1.45 6.32
CA THR A 280 7.18 0.99 6.25
C THR A 280 6.29 1.76 7.22
N LEU A 281 4.98 1.61 7.04
CA LEU A 281 4.00 2.18 7.97
C LEU A 281 4.17 1.66 9.40
N GLY A 282 4.73 0.46 9.60
CA GLY A 282 4.95 -0.14 10.92
C GLY A 282 5.87 0.68 11.81
N SER A 283 6.98 1.17 11.27
CA SER A 283 7.90 2.04 12.01
C SER A 283 7.27 3.37 12.42
N VAL A 284 6.32 3.87 11.64
CA VAL A 284 5.58 5.11 11.93
C VAL A 284 4.46 4.85 12.93
N ALA A 285 3.61 3.85 12.66
CA ALA A 285 2.47 3.52 13.52
C ALA A 285 2.91 3.12 14.93
N SER A 286 3.99 2.34 15.07
CA SER A 286 4.50 1.89 16.38
C SER A 286 5.03 3.02 17.28
N THR A 287 5.28 4.21 16.75
CA THR A 287 5.62 5.38 17.59
C THR A 287 4.41 5.99 18.29
N LEU A 288 3.23 5.84 17.71
CA LEU A 288 1.97 6.34 18.26
C LEU A 288 1.18 5.25 18.96
N PHE A 289 1.42 4.01 18.60
CA PHE A 289 0.81 2.81 19.15
C PHE A 289 1.93 1.83 19.52
N PRO A 290 2.60 2.03 20.68
CA PRO A 290 3.84 1.34 21.02
C PRO A 290 3.58 -0.09 21.48
N VAL A 291 3.25 -0.95 20.54
CA VAL A 291 3.08 -2.39 20.74
C VAL A 291 4.18 -3.16 20.03
N ARG A 292 4.36 -4.42 20.42
CA ARG A 292 5.28 -5.34 19.72
C ARG A 292 4.87 -5.42 18.25
N THR A 293 5.79 -5.14 17.35
CA THR A 293 5.51 -5.02 15.91
C THR A 293 6.42 -5.92 15.10
N VAL A 294 5.89 -6.52 14.04
CA VAL A 294 6.67 -7.20 13.00
C VAL A 294 6.21 -6.74 11.63
N ASP A 295 7.16 -6.36 10.79
CA ASP A 295 6.94 -5.99 9.40
C ASP A 295 7.05 -7.22 8.50
N ILE A 296 6.01 -7.47 7.73
CA ILE A 296 5.93 -8.61 6.80
C ILE A 296 5.41 -8.17 5.43
N GLY A 297 5.62 -8.98 4.41
CA GLY A 297 5.06 -8.69 3.08
C GLY A 297 5.45 -9.65 1.99
N ILE A 298 4.76 -9.57 0.87
CA ILE A 298 5.01 -10.39 -0.31
C ILE A 298 6.23 -9.86 -1.07
N PRO A 299 7.16 -10.72 -1.52
CA PRO A 299 8.25 -10.28 -2.38
C PRO A 299 7.73 -9.91 -3.78
N LEU A 300 8.09 -8.72 -4.26
CA LEU A 300 7.71 -8.21 -5.58
C LEU A 300 8.93 -7.93 -6.46
N LEU A 301 8.75 -8.04 -7.76
CA LEU A 301 9.58 -7.41 -8.78
C LEU A 301 8.83 -6.21 -9.36
N SER A 302 9.61 -5.21 -9.78
CA SER A 302 9.07 -3.97 -10.39
C SER A 302 8.10 -3.21 -9.49
N MET A 303 8.30 -3.23 -8.17
CA MET A 303 7.56 -2.42 -7.20
C MET A 303 7.46 -0.96 -7.67
N HIS A 304 6.32 -0.30 -7.45
CA HIS A 304 5.99 1.05 -7.92
C HIS A 304 5.97 1.23 -9.45
N SER A 305 5.97 0.16 -10.22
CA SER A 305 5.76 0.30 -11.65
C SER A 305 4.28 0.21 -12.03
N ALA A 306 3.97 0.63 -13.27
CA ALA A 306 2.61 0.47 -13.80
C ALA A 306 2.16 -1.00 -13.86
N ARG A 307 3.10 -1.95 -13.86
CA ARG A 307 2.86 -3.41 -13.78
C ARG A 307 3.91 -4.02 -12.87
N GLU A 308 3.50 -4.50 -11.72
CA GLU A 308 4.32 -5.24 -10.75
C GLU A 308 4.18 -6.75 -10.97
N LEU A 309 5.05 -7.53 -10.35
CA LEU A 309 5.08 -8.98 -10.54
C LEU A 309 5.32 -9.69 -9.21
N MET A 310 4.50 -10.70 -8.90
CA MET A 310 4.65 -11.55 -7.72
C MET A 310 4.49 -13.04 -8.05
N GLY A 311 4.95 -13.90 -7.14
CA GLY A 311 4.59 -15.32 -7.14
C GLY A 311 3.18 -15.53 -6.58
N ARG A 312 2.38 -16.39 -7.18
CA ARG A 312 1.00 -16.66 -6.71
C ARG A 312 0.98 -17.28 -5.32
N THR A 313 1.86 -18.25 -5.07
CA THR A 313 1.97 -18.95 -3.78
C THR A 313 2.40 -18.05 -2.62
N ASP A 314 3.03 -16.92 -2.91
CA ASP A 314 3.45 -15.96 -1.87
C ASP A 314 2.24 -15.27 -1.23
N PHE A 315 1.19 -15.01 -2.03
CA PHE A 315 -0.08 -14.50 -1.51
C PHE A 315 -0.77 -15.50 -0.60
N ASP A 316 -0.83 -16.78 -1.00
CA ASP A 316 -1.46 -17.84 -0.20
C ASP A 316 -0.74 -17.99 1.14
N ALA A 317 0.59 -17.89 1.14
CA ALA A 317 1.41 -17.95 2.36
C ALA A 317 1.12 -16.74 3.28
N LEU A 318 1.07 -15.51 2.75
CA LEU A 318 0.75 -14.32 3.53
C LEU A 318 -0.67 -14.40 4.12
N ALA A 319 -1.67 -14.73 3.30
CA ALA A 319 -3.06 -14.83 3.74
C ALA A 319 -3.22 -15.88 4.84
N SER A 320 -2.57 -17.05 4.69
CA SER A 320 -2.56 -18.10 5.70
C SER A 320 -1.90 -17.66 7.01
N ALA A 321 -0.79 -16.89 6.94
CA ALA A 321 -0.11 -16.39 8.13
C ALA A 321 -0.97 -15.38 8.90
N VAL A 322 -1.61 -14.45 8.21
CA VAL A 322 -2.49 -13.45 8.84
C VAL A 322 -3.75 -14.11 9.41
N THR A 323 -4.34 -15.09 8.71
CA THR A 323 -5.49 -15.86 9.23
C THR A 323 -5.09 -16.65 10.48
N ALA A 324 -3.97 -17.37 10.45
CA ALA A 324 -3.47 -18.10 11.62
C ALA A 324 -3.21 -17.15 12.80
N TYR A 325 -2.67 -15.96 12.55
CA TYR A 325 -2.47 -14.94 13.56
C TYR A 325 -3.80 -14.48 14.21
N PHE A 326 -4.85 -14.26 13.42
CA PHE A 326 -6.16 -13.85 13.94
C PHE A 326 -6.91 -14.98 14.67
N CYS A 327 -6.51 -16.23 14.46
CA CYS A 327 -7.05 -17.38 15.15
C CYS A 327 -6.27 -17.77 16.41
N LEU A 328 -5.11 -17.11 16.69
CA LEU A 328 -4.33 -17.39 17.90
C LEU A 328 -5.16 -17.07 19.16
N LEU A 329 -5.27 -18.05 20.03
CA LEU A 329 -5.68 -17.85 21.41
C LEU A 329 -4.47 -17.27 22.16
N TYR A 330 -4.58 -16.04 22.61
CA TYR A 330 -3.54 -15.40 23.41
C TYR A 330 -3.65 -15.93 24.84
N THR A 331 -2.85 -16.95 25.17
CA THR A 331 -2.73 -17.51 26.51
C THR A 331 -1.48 -16.96 27.20
N SER A 332 -1.25 -15.65 27.20
CA SER A 332 -0.13 -15.12 27.94
C SER A 332 -0.64 -14.43 29.20
N ASP A 333 -0.08 -14.81 30.33
CA ASP A 333 -0.01 -13.95 31.51
C ASP A 333 0.85 -12.72 31.15
N ALA A 334 0.23 -11.77 30.42
CA ALA A 334 0.89 -10.51 30.03
C ALA A 334 1.24 -9.63 31.24
N ALA A 335 0.83 -10.05 32.45
CA ALA A 335 1.16 -9.39 33.71
C ALA A 335 2.60 -9.61 34.16
N ASP A 336 3.29 -10.66 33.71
CA ASP A 336 4.64 -11.01 34.17
C ASP A 336 5.79 -10.40 33.31
N GLU A 337 5.48 -9.62 32.26
CA GLU A 337 6.49 -9.06 31.35
C GLU A 337 6.77 -7.55 31.53
N LEU A 338 6.28 -6.93 32.60
CA LEU A 338 6.57 -5.54 32.95
C LEU A 338 7.67 -5.37 34.02
N ASP A 339 8.41 -6.44 34.35
CA ASP A 339 9.58 -6.40 35.21
C ASP A 339 10.88 -6.22 34.40
#